data_de32b22cbd14f97c9694ccc04bf2d805
#
_entry.id   de32b22cbd14f97c9694ccc04bf2d805
#
_cell.length_a   1.000
_cell.length_b   1.000
_cell.length_c   1.000
_cell.angle_alpha   90.00
_cell.angle_beta   90.00
_cell.angle_gamma   90.00
#
_symmetry.space_group_name_H-M   'P 1'
#
loop_
_entity.id
_entity.type
_entity.pdbx_description
1 polymer ?
#
loop_
_entity_poly.entity_id
_entity_poly.type
_entity_poly.pdbx_seq_one_letter_code
_entity_poly.pdbx_strand_id
1 'polypeptide(L)'
;MLFRSITEMISQVPENDFRSNIASVIAEDLSKHYERQTEQIVETVMADAAERLVTIAERISSACSEPEPSDEDGKKVKRKKVYESTISQAREICDVLKEFNLTGNSQLEQARSQLDEALRDVTLEDLRESTYVRSKVKDSVDDMLSKFKPLRSFA
;
A
#
# COMPACT_ATOMS: atom_id res chain seq x y z
N MET A 1 -36.16 14.20 -12.92
CA MET A 1 -37.27 13.36 -13.42
C MET A 1 -37.06 12.86 -14.83
N LEU A 2 -35.98 13.24 -15.48
CA LEU A 2 -35.56 12.71 -16.76
C LEU A 2 -35.28 11.21 -16.76
N PHE A 3 -34.77 10.66 -15.66
CA PHE A 3 -34.50 9.23 -15.50
C PHE A 3 -35.73 8.33 -15.53
N ARG A 4 -36.83 8.81 -14.99
CA ARG A 4 -38.09 8.06 -14.95
C ARG A 4 -38.71 7.94 -16.33
N SER A 5 -38.67 9.00 -17.12
CA SER A 5 -39.14 9.01 -18.53
C SER A 5 -38.36 8.04 -19.41
N ILE A 6 -37.04 7.96 -19.25
CA ILE A 6 -36.19 7.07 -20.04
C ILE A 6 -36.50 5.61 -19.69
N THR A 7 -36.66 5.30 -18.40
CA THR A 7 -37.00 3.96 -17.92
C THR A 7 -38.37 3.50 -18.43
N GLU A 8 -39.37 4.38 -18.41
CA GLU A 8 -40.69 4.10 -18.94
C GLU A 8 -40.67 3.89 -20.45
N MET A 9 -39.90 4.69 -21.18
CA MET A 9 -39.72 4.53 -22.64
C MET A 9 -39.08 3.18 -22.99
N ILE A 10 -38.08 2.75 -22.24
CA ILE A 10 -37.40 1.46 -22.44
C ILE A 10 -38.36 0.30 -22.18
N SER A 11 -39.18 0.37 -21.13
CA SER A 11 -40.14 -0.69 -20.76
C SER A 11 -41.32 -0.82 -21.76
N GLN A 12 -41.61 0.21 -22.52
CA GLN A 12 -42.68 0.21 -23.52
C GLN A 12 -42.23 -0.28 -24.92
N VAL A 13 -40.92 -0.45 -25.11
CA VAL A 13 -40.35 -0.89 -26.40
C VAL A 13 -40.43 -2.41 -26.50
N PRO A 14 -40.96 -2.99 -27.61
CA PRO A 14 -40.98 -4.44 -27.82
C PRO A 14 -39.57 -5.05 -27.74
N GLU A 15 -39.44 -6.26 -27.22
CA GLU A 15 -38.14 -6.95 -27.05
C GLU A 15 -37.34 -7.08 -28.33
N ASN A 16 -38.00 -7.13 -29.49
CA ASN A 16 -37.37 -7.26 -30.81
C ASN A 16 -37.15 -5.94 -31.52
N ASP A 17 -37.36 -4.80 -30.86
CA ASP A 17 -37.13 -3.51 -31.44
C ASP A 17 -35.62 -3.16 -31.40
N PHE A 18 -35.12 -2.63 -32.50
CA PHE A 18 -33.77 -2.12 -32.66
C PHE A 18 -33.37 -1.12 -31.56
N ARG A 19 -34.30 -0.30 -31.08
CA ARG A 19 -34.05 0.67 -30.01
C ARG A 19 -33.75 -0.01 -28.66
N SER A 20 -34.44 -1.10 -28.38
CA SER A 20 -34.22 -1.90 -27.18
C SER A 20 -32.81 -2.52 -27.18
N ASN A 21 -32.38 -3.04 -28.33
CA ASN A 21 -31.04 -3.60 -28.48
C ASN A 21 -29.92 -2.54 -28.33
N ILE A 22 -30.13 -1.33 -28.88
CA ILE A 22 -29.16 -0.23 -28.70
C ILE A 22 -29.06 0.19 -27.26
N ALA A 23 -30.16 0.34 -26.55
CA ALA A 23 -30.17 0.71 -25.14
C ALA A 23 -29.45 -0.33 -24.27
N SER A 24 -29.67 -1.61 -24.58
CA SER A 24 -28.98 -2.71 -23.88
C SER A 24 -27.48 -2.71 -24.13
N VAL A 25 -27.04 -2.51 -25.38
CA VAL A 25 -25.62 -2.42 -25.74
C VAL A 25 -24.95 -1.23 -25.07
N ILE A 26 -25.58 -0.07 -25.05
CA ILE A 26 -25.06 1.13 -24.41
C ILE A 26 -24.94 0.93 -22.89
N ALA A 27 -25.95 0.34 -22.26
CA ALA A 27 -25.91 0.04 -20.83
C ALA A 27 -24.78 -0.93 -20.48
N GLU A 28 -24.56 -1.96 -21.28
CA GLU A 28 -23.47 -2.92 -21.12
C GLU A 28 -22.11 -2.24 -21.29
N ASP A 29 -21.93 -1.42 -22.33
CA ASP A 29 -20.70 -0.69 -22.57
C ASP A 29 -20.38 0.30 -21.45
N LEU A 30 -21.37 1.01 -20.91
CA LEU A 30 -21.20 1.90 -19.77
C LEU A 30 -20.80 1.13 -18.51
N SER A 31 -21.42 -0.01 -18.25
CA SER A 31 -21.09 -0.87 -17.11
C SER A 31 -19.63 -1.32 -17.19
N LYS A 32 -19.20 -1.82 -18.33
CA LYS A 32 -17.80 -2.21 -18.57
C LYS A 32 -16.83 -1.05 -18.40
N HIS A 33 -17.21 0.14 -18.88
CA HIS A 33 -16.40 1.33 -18.75
C HIS A 33 -16.21 1.72 -17.27
N TYR A 34 -17.27 1.71 -16.49
CA TYR A 34 -17.21 1.98 -15.04
C TYR A 34 -16.41 0.91 -14.28
N GLU A 35 -16.55 -0.36 -14.63
CA GLU A 35 -15.76 -1.44 -14.06
C GLU A 35 -14.26 -1.22 -14.30
N ARG A 36 -13.87 -0.90 -15.53
CA ARG A 36 -12.47 -0.61 -15.88
C ARG A 36 -11.94 0.61 -15.14
N GLN A 37 -12.73 1.68 -15.02
CA GLN A 37 -12.33 2.86 -14.27
C GLN A 37 -12.12 2.53 -12.78
N THR A 38 -13.01 1.75 -12.20
CA THR A 38 -12.91 1.31 -10.81
C THR A 38 -11.67 0.46 -10.60
N GLU A 39 -11.40 -0.49 -11.48
CA GLU A 39 -10.19 -1.32 -11.44
C GLU A 39 -8.92 -0.46 -11.52
N GLN A 40 -8.88 0.51 -12.43
CA GLN A 40 -7.74 1.43 -12.57
C GLN A 40 -7.52 2.28 -11.31
N ILE A 41 -8.59 2.77 -10.69
CA ILE A 41 -8.52 3.54 -9.45
C ILE A 41 -7.99 2.65 -8.33
N VAL A 42 -8.50 1.43 -8.17
CA VAL A 42 -8.05 0.47 -7.17
C VAL A 42 -6.58 0.13 -7.36
N GLU A 43 -6.16 -0.18 -8.58
CA GLU A 43 -4.76 -0.46 -8.91
C GLU A 43 -3.85 0.73 -8.56
N THR A 44 -4.25 1.94 -8.89
CA THR A 44 -3.49 3.16 -8.60
C THR A 44 -3.36 3.39 -7.10
N VAL A 45 -4.45 3.25 -6.36
CA VAL A 45 -4.46 3.41 -4.89
C VAL A 45 -3.59 2.36 -4.23
N MET A 46 -3.68 1.11 -4.68
CA MET A 46 -2.89 0.01 -4.11
C MET A 46 -1.40 0.14 -4.46
N ALA A 47 -1.07 0.59 -5.67
CA ALA A 47 0.30 0.88 -6.05
C ALA A 47 0.91 2.01 -5.20
N ASP A 48 0.15 3.07 -4.95
CA ASP A 48 0.57 4.18 -4.09
C ASP A 48 0.78 3.71 -2.64
N ALA A 49 -0.12 2.90 -2.11
CA ALA A 49 0.00 2.33 -0.77
C ALA A 49 1.21 1.40 -0.64
N ALA A 50 1.47 0.57 -1.65
CA ALA A 50 2.64 -0.30 -1.71
C ALA A 50 3.94 0.51 -1.74
N GLU A 51 3.99 1.57 -2.53
CA GLU A 51 5.14 2.48 -2.60
C GLU A 51 5.40 3.18 -1.26
N ARG A 52 4.35 3.64 -0.59
CA ARG A 52 4.46 4.23 0.74
C ARG A 52 4.98 3.24 1.77
N LEU A 53 4.50 2.00 1.73
CA LEU A 53 4.97 0.93 2.60
C LEU A 53 6.47 0.69 2.41
N VAL A 54 6.93 0.57 1.17
CA VAL A 54 8.35 0.40 0.83
C VAL A 54 9.17 1.61 1.29
N THR A 55 8.71 2.82 1.04
CA THR A 55 9.41 4.05 1.43
C THR A 55 9.58 4.13 2.95
N ILE A 56 8.54 3.84 3.70
CA ILE A 56 8.58 3.85 5.17
C ILE A 56 9.51 2.75 5.68
N ALA A 57 9.45 1.56 5.11
CA ALA A 57 10.33 0.45 5.45
C ALA A 57 11.80 0.78 5.19
N GLU A 58 12.11 1.41 4.07
CA GLU A 58 13.46 1.88 3.74
C GLU A 58 13.96 2.93 4.74
N ARG A 59 13.09 3.84 5.18
CA ARG A 59 13.43 4.83 6.21
C ARG A 59 13.74 4.17 7.55
N ILE A 60 12.96 3.18 7.95
CA ILE A 60 13.18 2.42 9.18
C ILE A 60 14.50 1.65 9.10
N SER A 61 14.75 0.95 8.00
CA SER A 61 15.99 0.22 7.78
C SER A 61 17.20 1.15 7.84
N SER A 62 17.13 2.29 7.17
CA SER A 62 18.20 3.29 7.20
C SER A 62 18.44 3.86 8.59
N ALA A 63 17.36 4.16 9.33
CA ALA A 63 17.46 4.70 10.68
C ALA A 63 18.01 3.68 11.69
N CYS A 64 17.74 2.40 11.48
CA CYS A 64 18.25 1.30 12.32
C CYS A 64 19.63 0.80 11.90
N SER A 65 20.20 1.30 10.79
CA SER A 65 21.55 0.94 10.36
C SER A 65 22.60 1.37 11.36
N GLU A 66 23.59 0.51 11.60
CA GLU A 66 24.78 0.90 12.34
C GLU A 66 25.53 1.96 11.53
N PRO A 67 26.07 3.00 12.20
CA PRO A 67 26.92 3.95 11.53
C PRO A 67 28.20 3.25 11.05
N GLU A 68 28.57 3.48 9.80
CA GLU A 68 29.86 2.99 9.32
C GLU A 68 30.99 3.57 10.18
N PRO A 69 32.01 2.78 10.52
CA PRO A 69 33.17 3.30 11.24
C PRO A 69 33.81 4.39 10.37
N SER A 70 33.67 5.62 10.80
CA SER A 70 34.32 6.73 10.12
C SER A 70 35.81 6.66 10.38
N ASP A 71 36.57 6.58 9.33
CA ASP A 71 38.02 6.61 9.36
C ASP A 71 38.54 7.90 10.03
N GLU A 72 39.56 7.71 10.84
CA GLU A 72 40.63 8.62 11.19
C GLU A 72 40.45 9.72 12.23
N ASP A 73 39.27 10.21 12.58
CA ASP A 73 39.19 11.39 13.46
C ASP A 73 38.62 11.18 14.87
N GLY A 74 38.40 9.96 15.32
CA GLY A 74 37.99 9.71 16.71
C GLY A 74 36.68 10.36 17.17
N LYS A 75 35.93 10.96 16.25
CA LYS A 75 34.62 11.50 16.54
C LYS A 75 33.62 10.36 16.66
N LYS A 76 32.97 10.26 17.81
CA LYS A 76 31.86 9.32 18.03
C LYS A 76 30.84 9.50 16.92
N VAL A 77 30.72 8.50 16.05
CA VAL A 77 29.74 8.49 14.98
C VAL A 77 28.36 8.50 15.61
N LYS A 78 27.61 9.55 15.34
CA LYS A 78 26.26 9.69 15.87
C LYS A 78 25.36 8.69 15.15
N ARG A 79 24.72 7.79 15.92
CA ARG A 79 23.70 6.91 15.38
C ARG A 79 22.58 7.74 14.75
N LYS A 80 22.07 7.30 13.60
CA LYS A 80 20.90 7.92 12.98
C LYS A 80 19.73 7.89 13.95
N LYS A 81 19.06 9.02 14.08
CA LYS A 81 17.95 9.16 14.99
C LYS A 81 16.68 8.57 14.38
N VAL A 82 16.04 7.68 15.12
CA VAL A 82 14.70 7.18 14.76
C VAL A 82 13.66 8.19 15.25
N TYR A 83 12.83 8.65 14.36
CA TYR A 83 11.76 9.61 14.67
C TYR A 83 10.46 8.87 14.98
N GLU A 84 9.74 9.35 15.99
CA GLU A 84 8.42 8.84 16.35
C GLU A 84 7.44 8.92 15.19
N SER A 85 7.50 9.98 14.40
CA SER A 85 6.66 10.16 13.21
C SER A 85 6.83 9.03 12.19
N THR A 86 8.04 8.52 12.01
CA THR A 86 8.31 7.40 11.10
C THR A 86 7.64 6.12 11.58
N ILE A 87 7.73 5.83 12.86
CA ILE A 87 7.09 4.64 13.47
C ILE A 87 5.56 4.77 13.44
N SER A 88 5.04 5.95 13.74
CA SER A 88 3.60 6.22 13.68
C SER A 88 3.05 6.07 12.26
N GLN A 89 3.75 6.58 11.26
CA GLN A 89 3.39 6.42 9.85
C GLN A 89 3.43 4.96 9.41
N ALA A 90 4.42 4.19 9.88
CA ALA A 90 4.52 2.77 9.60
C ALA A 90 3.32 1.98 10.15
N ARG A 91 2.93 2.26 11.38
CA ARG A 91 1.75 1.64 12.01
C ARG A 91 0.47 2.04 11.29
N GLU A 92 0.33 3.31 10.97
CA GLU A 92 -0.83 3.83 10.24
C GLU A 92 -1.01 3.17 8.87
N ILE A 93 0.05 3.06 8.08
CA ILE A 93 -0.03 2.40 6.77
C ILE A 93 -0.32 0.91 6.89
N CYS A 94 0.20 0.24 7.90
CA CYS A 94 -0.13 -1.15 8.18
C CYS A 94 -1.62 -1.33 8.52
N ASP A 95 -2.18 -0.46 9.35
CA ASP A 95 -3.60 -0.50 9.71
C ASP A 95 -4.49 -0.23 8.51
N VAL A 96 -4.16 0.77 7.70
CA VAL A 96 -4.89 1.10 6.48
C VAL A 96 -4.88 -0.08 5.49
N LEU A 97 -3.74 -0.68 5.25
CA LEU A 97 -3.61 -1.82 4.35
C LEU A 97 -4.30 -3.07 4.86
N LYS A 98 -4.34 -3.25 6.18
CA LYS A 98 -5.07 -4.37 6.79
C LYS A 98 -6.56 -4.31 6.51
N GLU A 99 -7.14 -3.12 6.58
CA GLU A 99 -8.57 -2.90 6.35
C GLU A 99 -8.92 -2.79 4.86
N PHE A 100 -8.04 -2.21 4.05
CA PHE A 100 -8.33 -1.80 2.68
C PHE A 100 -7.46 -2.48 1.62
N ASN A 101 -7.05 -3.72 1.81
CA ASN A 101 -6.40 -4.48 0.75
C ASN A 101 -7.44 -4.94 -0.29
N LEU A 102 -7.84 -4.01 -1.14
CA LEU A 102 -8.94 -4.17 -2.11
C LEU A 102 -8.60 -5.17 -3.23
N THR A 103 -7.34 -5.37 -3.52
CA THR A 103 -6.89 -6.29 -4.58
C THR A 103 -6.71 -7.71 -4.10
N GLY A 104 -6.73 -7.94 -2.78
CA GLY A 104 -6.43 -9.23 -2.20
C GLY A 104 -5.00 -9.72 -2.48
N ASN A 105 -4.07 -8.79 -2.72
CA ASN A 105 -2.68 -9.12 -3.04
C ASN A 105 -1.99 -9.76 -1.83
N SER A 106 -1.70 -11.06 -1.94
CA SER A 106 -1.07 -11.82 -0.86
C SER A 106 0.34 -11.35 -0.52
N GLN A 107 1.09 -10.88 -1.50
CA GLN A 107 2.46 -10.39 -1.31
C GLN A 107 2.48 -9.07 -0.56
N LEU A 108 1.55 -8.17 -0.87
CA LEU A 108 1.37 -6.91 -0.13
C LEU A 108 0.95 -7.20 1.32
N GLU A 109 0.06 -8.16 1.52
CA GLU A 109 -0.38 -8.58 2.86
C GLU A 109 0.77 -9.20 3.67
N GLN A 110 1.61 -10.01 3.05
CA GLN A 110 2.80 -10.57 3.69
C GLN A 110 3.80 -9.47 4.09
N ALA A 111 4.03 -8.51 3.21
CA ALA A 111 4.92 -7.38 3.49
C ALA A 111 4.38 -6.53 4.65
N ARG A 112 3.10 -6.21 4.62
CA ARG A 112 2.41 -5.48 5.69
C ARG A 112 2.50 -6.23 7.03
N SER A 113 2.19 -7.51 7.02
CA SER A 113 2.22 -8.36 8.21
C SER A 113 3.62 -8.44 8.80
N GLN A 114 4.64 -8.59 7.97
CA GLN A 114 6.03 -8.65 8.41
C GLN A 114 6.49 -7.33 9.03
N LEU A 115 6.12 -6.20 8.45
CA LEU A 115 6.41 -4.89 9.02
C LEU A 115 5.68 -4.69 10.35
N ASP A 116 4.41 -5.05 10.42
CA ASP A 116 3.60 -4.97 11.64
C ASP A 116 4.19 -5.83 12.77
N GLU A 117 4.61 -7.05 12.47
CA GLU A 117 5.29 -7.93 13.44
C GLU A 117 6.64 -7.36 13.89
N ALA A 118 7.41 -6.80 12.97
CA ALA A 118 8.70 -6.19 13.29
C ALA A 118 8.57 -5.02 14.27
N LEU A 119 7.48 -4.28 14.19
CA LEU A 119 7.21 -3.12 15.05
C LEU A 119 6.30 -3.44 16.24
N ARG A 120 5.79 -4.66 16.32
CA ARG A 120 4.96 -5.09 17.46
C ARG A 120 5.82 -5.11 18.72
N ASP A 121 5.29 -4.57 19.80
CA ASP A 121 5.94 -4.48 21.10
C ASP A 121 7.28 -3.71 21.11
N VAL A 122 7.60 -3.02 20.04
CA VAL A 122 8.78 -2.17 19.92
C VAL A 122 8.41 -0.72 20.23
N THR A 123 9.07 -0.14 21.23
CA THR A 123 8.92 1.29 21.56
C THR A 123 10.00 2.10 20.85
N LEU A 124 9.77 3.40 20.72
CA LEU A 124 10.77 4.31 20.19
C LEU A 124 12.03 4.32 21.06
N GLU A 125 11.85 4.21 22.36
CA GLU A 125 12.92 4.14 23.35
C GLU A 125 13.80 2.90 23.16
N ASP A 126 13.17 1.73 22.92
CA ASP A 126 13.88 0.49 22.58
C ASP A 126 14.74 0.65 21.32
N LEU A 127 14.21 1.31 20.31
CA LEU A 127 14.95 1.58 19.07
C LEU A 127 16.10 2.57 19.26
N ARG A 128 16.00 3.44 20.24
CA ARG A 128 17.07 4.40 20.56
C ARG A 128 18.17 3.79 21.41
N GLU A 129 17.82 2.96 22.36
CA GLU A 129 18.74 2.46 23.41
C GLU A 129 19.27 1.06 23.12
N SER A 130 18.46 0.16 22.55
CA SER A 130 18.84 -1.23 22.33
C SER A 130 19.38 -1.48 20.93
N THR A 131 20.67 -1.77 20.83
CA THR A 131 21.30 -2.21 19.57
C THR A 131 20.72 -3.52 19.07
N TYR A 132 20.36 -4.42 19.97
CA TYR A 132 19.73 -5.71 19.63
C TYR A 132 18.36 -5.52 18.94
N VAL A 133 17.51 -4.67 19.52
CA VAL A 133 16.19 -4.37 18.96
C VAL A 133 16.31 -3.70 17.58
N ARG A 134 17.23 -2.75 17.45
CA ARG A 134 17.51 -2.09 16.16
C ARG A 134 17.94 -3.09 15.09
N SER A 135 18.87 -3.95 15.41
CA SER A 135 19.36 -4.99 14.50
C SER A 135 18.26 -5.95 14.08
N LYS A 136 17.46 -6.39 15.03
CA LYS A 136 16.32 -7.29 14.79
C LYS A 136 15.26 -6.67 13.87
N VAL A 137 14.89 -5.43 14.14
CA VAL A 137 13.94 -4.66 13.32
C VAL A 137 14.51 -4.46 11.91
N LYS A 138 15.77 -4.06 11.82
CA LYS A 138 16.45 -3.86 10.53
C LYS A 138 16.46 -5.15 9.70
N ASP A 139 16.86 -6.27 10.27
CA ASP A 139 16.91 -7.56 9.57
C ASP A 139 15.54 -7.97 9.07
N SER A 140 14.51 -7.82 9.87
CA SER A 140 13.12 -8.12 9.51
C SER A 140 12.62 -7.24 8.37
N VAL A 141 12.90 -5.94 8.44
CA VAL A 141 12.51 -4.96 7.42
C VAL A 141 13.28 -5.17 6.13
N ASP A 142 14.57 -5.45 6.20
CA ASP A 142 15.41 -5.73 5.02
C ASP A 142 14.97 -7.02 4.31
N ASP A 143 14.61 -8.05 5.06
CA ASP A 143 14.04 -9.28 4.51
C ASP A 143 12.71 -9.02 3.79
N MET A 144 11.83 -8.24 4.39
CA MET A 144 10.58 -7.81 3.77
C MET A 144 10.84 -7.03 2.46
N LEU A 145 11.76 -6.08 2.49
CA LEU A 145 12.13 -5.29 1.31
C LEU A 145 12.71 -6.16 0.19
N SER A 146 13.54 -7.14 0.51
CA SER A 146 14.13 -8.04 -0.49
C SER A 146 13.08 -8.89 -1.19
N LYS A 147 12.04 -9.29 -0.48
CA LYS A 147 10.91 -10.06 -1.03
C LYS A 147 9.91 -9.20 -1.81
N PHE A 148 9.75 -7.95 -1.41
CA PHE A 148 8.70 -7.07 -1.95
C PHE A 148 9.20 -6.11 -3.06
N LYS A 149 10.47 -5.72 -3.05
CA LYS A 149 11.05 -4.84 -4.07
C LYS A 149 10.85 -5.29 -5.52
N PRO A 150 10.96 -6.60 -5.85
CA PRO A 150 10.72 -7.06 -7.22
C PRO A 150 9.33 -6.73 -7.75
N LEU A 151 8.34 -6.59 -6.89
CA LEU A 151 6.96 -6.25 -7.26
C LEU A 151 6.78 -4.77 -7.60
N ARG A 152 7.61 -3.91 -7.03
CA ARG A 152 7.60 -2.47 -7.31
C ARG A 152 7.92 -2.17 -8.78
N SER A 153 8.72 -3.00 -9.43
CA SER A 153 9.10 -2.81 -10.82
C SER A 153 7.98 -3.10 -11.82
N PHE A 154 6.87 -3.68 -11.36
CA PHE A 154 5.69 -3.98 -12.19
C PHE A 154 4.53 -2.99 -11.98
N ALA A 155 4.67 -2.06 -11.07
CA ALA A 155 3.65 -1.05 -10.79
C ALA A 155 3.72 0.13 -11.75
#